data_4fac8c8dd59693c52adef7239802c611
#
_entry.id   4fac8c8dd59693c52adef7239802c611
#
_cell.length_a   1.000
_cell.length_b   1.000
_cell.length_c   1.000
_cell.angle_alpha   90.00
_cell.angle_beta   90.00
_cell.angle_gamma   90.00
#
_symmetry.space_group_name_H-M   'P 1'
#
loop_
_entity.id
_entity.type
_entity.pdbx_description
1 polymer ?
#
loop_
_entity_poly.entity_id
_entity_poly.type
_entity_poly.pdbx_seq_one_letter_code
_entity_poly.pdbx_strand_id
1 'polypeptide(L)'
;MISFICGQVADTTENSVIIETGGIGYEVFMTGTAIEQVVRMEGKVKVHTYFHVREDAMQLYGFWNKDDLQMFRLLLGVNGIGPKAALGVLAGLTSDELRFAVLSDDVKTLSKAPGIGKKTAQKLILELKDKLKLEDAFEKKLAHEQEAAVLAGADFHDGRQEA
;
A
#
# COMPACT_ATOMS: atom_id res chain seq x y z
N MET A 1 13.71 -9.95 -2.72
CA MET A 1 15.11 -9.80 -2.30
C MET A 1 15.33 -8.56 -1.46
N ILE A 2 14.91 -7.38 -1.90
CA ILE A 2 14.90 -6.18 -1.05
C ILE A 2 13.55 -6.10 -0.37
N SER A 3 13.48 -6.46 0.92
CA SER A 3 12.23 -6.60 1.67
C SER A 3 11.77 -5.30 2.32
N PHE A 4 12.71 -4.46 2.71
CA PHE A 4 12.46 -3.13 3.25
C PHE A 4 13.67 -2.23 3.10
N ILE A 5 13.44 -0.93 3.19
CA ILE A 5 14.50 0.08 3.21
C ILE A 5 14.22 1.03 4.39
N CYS A 6 15.24 1.26 5.21
CA CYS A 6 15.20 2.27 6.27
C CYS A 6 16.14 3.41 5.92
N GLY A 7 15.67 4.63 5.97
CA GLY A 7 16.49 5.79 5.68
C GLY A 7 15.71 7.09 5.80
N GLN A 8 16.32 8.17 5.35
CA GLN A 8 15.69 9.48 5.34
C GLN A 8 15.10 9.77 3.95
N VAL A 9 13.96 10.44 3.93
CA VAL A 9 13.36 10.90 2.69
C VAL A 9 14.21 12.06 2.16
N ALA A 10 14.85 11.84 1.03
CA ALA A 10 15.68 12.84 0.36
C ALA A 10 14.86 13.71 -0.59
N ASP A 11 13.88 13.12 -1.27
CA ASP A 11 13.03 13.81 -2.24
C ASP A 11 11.75 13.03 -2.49
N THR A 12 10.76 13.68 -3.08
CA THR A 12 9.53 13.06 -3.55
C THR A 12 9.21 13.52 -4.97
N THR A 13 8.63 12.61 -5.75
CA THR A 13 8.05 12.94 -7.05
C THR A 13 6.55 12.73 -7.00
N GLU A 14 5.87 12.86 -8.11
CA GLU A 14 4.42 12.64 -8.21
C GLU A 14 4.04 11.19 -7.85
N ASN A 15 4.91 10.22 -8.13
CA ASN A 15 4.61 8.80 -7.99
C ASN A 15 5.70 8.00 -7.26
N SER A 16 6.69 8.65 -6.68
CA SER A 16 7.77 7.98 -5.96
C SER A 16 8.31 8.80 -4.80
N VAL A 17 8.98 8.09 -3.90
CA VAL A 17 9.74 8.66 -2.77
C VAL A 17 11.18 8.20 -2.92
N ILE A 18 12.13 9.12 -2.76
CA ILE A 18 13.55 8.79 -2.77
C ILE A 18 14.03 8.70 -1.33
N ILE A 19 14.50 7.52 -0.94
CA ILE A 19 14.98 7.23 0.42
C ILE A 19 16.49 7.06 0.37
N GLU A 20 17.19 7.89 1.13
CA GLU A 20 18.64 7.82 1.25
C GLU A 20 19.02 6.92 2.43
N THR A 21 19.86 5.94 2.15
CA THR A 21 20.50 5.11 3.15
C THR A 21 21.92 4.76 2.72
N GLY A 22 22.89 4.99 3.60
CA GLY A 22 24.29 4.73 3.31
C GLY A 22 24.87 5.53 2.15
N GLY A 23 24.34 6.71 1.85
CA GLY A 23 24.77 7.55 0.73
C GLY A 23 24.18 7.16 -0.62
N ILE A 24 23.23 6.23 -0.64
CA ILE A 24 22.53 5.79 -1.86
C ILE A 24 21.07 6.22 -1.78
N GLY A 25 20.55 6.89 -2.84
CA GLY A 25 19.15 7.23 -2.99
C GLY A 25 18.39 6.14 -3.73
N TYR A 26 17.43 5.51 -3.06
CA TYR A 26 16.55 4.50 -3.66
C TYR A 26 15.23 5.14 -4.04
N GLU A 27 14.88 5.07 -5.32
CA GLU A 27 13.56 5.50 -5.78
C GLU A 27 12.55 4.37 -5.57
N VAL A 28 11.53 4.65 -4.77
CA VAL A 28 10.48 3.70 -4.42
C VAL A 28 9.14 4.23 -4.91
N PHE A 29 8.51 3.50 -5.83
CA PHE A 29 7.20 3.85 -6.34
C PHE A 29 6.12 3.52 -5.30
N MET A 30 5.25 4.48 -5.03
CA MET A 30 4.23 4.40 -4.00
C MET A 30 2.93 5.04 -4.49
N THR A 31 1.84 4.77 -3.80
CA THR A 31 0.58 5.46 -4.08
C THR A 31 0.68 6.95 -3.72
N GLY A 32 -0.12 7.78 -4.39
CA GLY A 32 -0.16 9.22 -4.08
C GLY A 32 -0.48 9.50 -2.62
N THR A 33 -1.42 8.77 -2.04
CA THR A 33 -1.77 8.87 -0.62
C THR A 33 -0.59 8.57 0.29
N ALA A 34 0.18 7.51 -0.03
CA ALA A 34 1.37 7.16 0.73
C ALA A 34 2.45 8.26 0.63
N ILE A 35 2.61 8.87 -0.53
CA ILE A 35 3.56 9.97 -0.73
C ILE A 35 3.13 11.20 0.08
N GLU A 36 1.85 11.53 0.10
CA GLU A 36 1.32 12.62 0.91
C GLU A 36 1.59 12.44 2.41
N GLN A 37 1.58 11.21 2.89
CA GLN A 37 1.89 10.90 4.30
C GLN A 37 3.33 11.20 4.69
N VAL A 38 4.25 11.22 3.72
CA VAL A 38 5.68 11.51 3.97
C VAL A 38 5.89 12.86 4.63
N VAL A 39 5.08 13.86 4.26
CA VAL A 39 5.16 15.22 4.82
C VAL A 39 4.97 15.22 6.35
N ARG A 40 4.27 14.24 6.88
CA ARG A 40 3.99 14.08 8.31
C ARG A 40 4.99 13.19 9.03
N MET A 41 5.91 12.58 8.30
CA MET A 41 6.92 11.68 8.87
C MET A 41 8.19 12.45 9.17
N GLU A 42 8.70 12.29 10.38
CA GLU A 42 9.95 12.90 10.81
C GLU A 42 11.03 11.84 10.99
N GLY A 43 12.28 12.21 10.68
CA GLY A 43 13.43 11.35 10.85
C GLY A 43 13.48 10.20 9.85
N LYS A 44 14.00 9.06 10.30
CA LYS A 44 14.11 7.87 9.46
C LYS A 44 12.77 7.18 9.29
N VAL A 45 12.49 6.79 8.05
CA VAL A 45 11.30 6.03 7.70
C VAL A 45 11.68 4.59 7.33
N LYS A 46 10.75 3.67 7.51
CA LYS A 46 10.87 2.29 7.05
C LYS A 46 9.79 2.03 6.02
N VAL A 47 10.20 1.67 4.82
CA VAL A 47 9.28 1.29 3.74
C VAL A 47 9.43 -0.19 3.44
N HIS A 48 8.31 -0.90 3.40
CA HIS A 48 8.27 -2.31 3.00
C HIS A 48 8.20 -2.38 1.48
N THR A 49 9.09 -3.17 0.86
CA THR A 49 9.30 -3.11 -0.58
C THR A 49 9.02 -4.41 -1.29
N TYR A 50 8.59 -4.28 -2.52
CA TYR A 50 8.60 -5.31 -3.53
C TYR A 50 9.60 -4.93 -4.61
N PHE A 51 10.61 -5.78 -4.83
CA PHE A 51 11.64 -5.57 -5.84
C PHE A 51 11.27 -6.29 -7.13
N HIS A 52 10.92 -5.50 -8.15
CA HIS A 52 10.50 -6.00 -9.45
C HIS A 52 11.67 -5.95 -10.42
N VAL A 53 12.09 -7.12 -10.91
CA VAL A 53 13.22 -7.25 -11.82
C VAL A 53 12.75 -7.87 -13.12
N ARG A 54 13.02 -7.18 -14.23
CA ARG A 54 12.82 -7.65 -15.60
C ARG A 54 14.11 -7.48 -16.38
N GLU A 55 14.16 -7.98 -17.62
CA GLU A 55 15.31 -7.78 -18.51
C GLU A 55 15.59 -6.29 -18.78
N ASP A 56 14.54 -5.48 -18.87
CA ASP A 56 14.59 -4.07 -19.27
C ASP A 56 14.36 -3.09 -18.10
N ALA A 57 14.06 -3.57 -16.89
CA ALA A 57 13.75 -2.70 -15.78
C ALA A 57 14.02 -3.34 -14.42
N MET A 58 14.43 -2.49 -13.47
CA MET A 58 14.52 -2.81 -12.04
C MET A 58 13.79 -1.71 -11.28
N GLN A 59 12.74 -2.07 -10.55
CA GLN A 59 11.89 -1.11 -9.85
C GLN A 59 11.57 -1.57 -8.44
N LEU A 60 11.50 -0.62 -7.52
CA LEU A 60 11.05 -0.84 -6.15
C LEU A 60 9.65 -0.25 -5.99
N TYR A 61 8.74 -1.03 -5.47
CA TYR A 61 7.41 -0.59 -5.05
C TYR A 61 7.34 -0.67 -3.54
N GLY A 62 6.79 0.34 -2.89
CA GLY A 62 6.85 0.46 -1.44
C GLY A 62 5.53 0.78 -0.77
N PHE A 63 5.44 0.35 0.47
CA PHE A 63 4.26 0.47 1.33
C PHE A 63 4.70 0.75 2.76
N TRP A 64 3.95 1.59 3.48
CA TRP A 64 4.29 1.93 4.86
C TRP A 64 4.02 0.79 5.84
N ASN A 65 3.16 -0.15 5.49
CA ASN A 65 2.87 -1.31 6.33
C ASN A 65 2.93 -2.62 5.54
N LYS A 66 3.09 -3.73 6.28
CA LYS A 66 3.22 -5.06 5.68
C LYS A 66 1.92 -5.56 5.05
N ASP A 67 0.78 -5.15 5.56
CA ASP A 67 -0.52 -5.59 5.04
C ASP A 67 -0.76 -5.08 3.63
N ASP A 68 -0.44 -3.82 3.36
CA ASP A 68 -0.54 -3.25 2.02
C ASP A 68 0.41 -3.94 1.04
N LEU A 69 1.64 -4.24 1.48
CA LEU A 69 2.58 -5.01 0.66
C LEU A 69 2.04 -6.41 0.35
N GLN A 70 1.46 -7.08 1.33
CA GLN A 70 0.87 -8.40 1.13
C GLN A 70 -0.30 -8.34 0.15
N MET A 71 -1.16 -7.35 0.27
CA MET A 71 -2.27 -7.15 -0.67
C MET A 71 -1.75 -6.88 -2.08
N PHE A 72 -0.72 -6.06 -2.23
CA PHE A 72 -0.05 -5.83 -3.51
C PHE A 72 0.45 -7.14 -4.13
N ARG A 73 1.09 -8.00 -3.35
CA ARG A 73 1.56 -9.31 -3.82
C ARG A 73 0.41 -10.22 -4.25
N LEU A 74 -0.69 -10.21 -3.52
CA LEU A 74 -1.90 -10.96 -3.91
C LEU A 74 -2.46 -10.48 -5.25
N LEU A 75 -2.50 -9.17 -5.47
CA LEU A 75 -2.92 -8.59 -6.74
C LEU A 75 -2.01 -9.00 -7.90
N LEU A 76 -0.70 -9.05 -7.68
CA LEU A 76 0.25 -9.51 -8.70
C LEU A 76 0.03 -10.98 -9.11
N GLY A 77 -0.53 -11.78 -8.22
CA GLY A 77 -0.88 -13.17 -8.51
C GLY A 77 -2.10 -13.32 -9.42
N VAL A 78 -2.87 -12.26 -9.62
CA VAL A 78 -4.02 -12.26 -10.53
C VAL A 78 -3.54 -12.05 -11.96
N ASN A 79 -3.91 -12.97 -12.84
CA ASN A 79 -3.51 -12.91 -14.23
C ASN A 79 -3.96 -11.60 -14.91
N GLY A 80 -3.05 -10.92 -15.57
CA GLY A 80 -3.30 -9.64 -16.23
C GLY A 80 -3.07 -8.40 -15.35
N ILE A 81 -2.71 -8.57 -14.07
CA ILE A 81 -2.37 -7.46 -13.17
C ILE A 81 -0.86 -7.43 -12.94
N GLY A 82 -0.21 -6.41 -13.51
CA GLY A 82 1.19 -6.10 -13.25
C GLY A 82 1.36 -5.10 -12.10
N PRO A 83 2.62 -4.74 -11.76
CA PRO A 83 2.90 -3.86 -10.62
C PRO A 83 2.22 -2.49 -10.71
N LYS A 84 2.21 -1.85 -11.86
CA LYS A 84 1.55 -0.54 -12.03
C LYS A 84 0.04 -0.62 -11.82
N ALA A 85 -0.60 -1.66 -12.36
CA ALA A 85 -2.04 -1.87 -12.18
C ALA A 85 -2.37 -2.19 -10.71
N ALA A 86 -1.58 -3.03 -10.06
CA ALA A 86 -1.74 -3.34 -8.64
C ALA A 86 -1.60 -2.10 -7.76
N LEU A 87 -0.60 -1.26 -8.04
CA LEU A 87 -0.42 0.01 -7.33
C LEU A 87 -1.61 0.95 -7.56
N GLY A 88 -2.12 1.01 -8.80
CA GLY A 88 -3.31 1.78 -9.15
C GLY A 88 -4.56 1.33 -8.40
N VAL A 89 -4.75 0.02 -8.22
CA VAL A 89 -5.85 -0.51 -7.40
C VAL A 89 -5.74 -0.01 -5.96
N LEU A 90 -4.56 -0.09 -5.36
CA LEU A 90 -4.33 0.35 -3.98
C LEU A 90 -4.30 1.87 -3.83
N ALA A 91 -4.15 2.61 -4.91
CA ALA A 91 -4.34 4.06 -4.93
C ALA A 91 -5.83 4.45 -4.86
N GLY A 92 -6.69 3.64 -5.45
CA GLY A 92 -8.14 3.87 -5.47
C GLY A 92 -8.92 3.25 -4.33
N LEU A 93 -8.39 2.18 -3.72
CA LEU A 93 -9.02 1.43 -2.64
C LEU A 93 -8.00 1.13 -1.55
N THR A 94 -8.39 1.28 -0.30
CA THR A 94 -7.56 0.78 0.81
C THR A 94 -7.54 -0.75 0.79
N SER A 95 -6.55 -1.36 1.47
CA SER A 95 -6.47 -2.81 1.59
C SER A 95 -7.73 -3.39 2.25
N ASP A 96 -8.30 -2.71 3.24
CA ASP A 96 -9.53 -3.13 3.89
C ASP A 96 -10.73 -3.05 2.95
N GLU A 97 -10.91 -1.94 2.23
CA GLU A 97 -11.97 -1.78 1.23
C GLU A 97 -11.89 -2.85 0.14
N LEU A 98 -10.69 -3.11 -0.37
CA LEU A 98 -10.45 -4.16 -1.37
C LEU A 98 -10.83 -5.54 -0.84
N ARG A 99 -10.39 -5.85 0.37
CA ARG A 99 -10.63 -7.14 1.03
C ARG A 99 -12.12 -7.41 1.22
N PHE A 100 -12.86 -6.45 1.77
CA PHE A 100 -14.30 -6.56 1.97
C PHE A 100 -15.07 -6.58 0.65
N ALA A 101 -14.67 -5.80 -0.34
CA ALA A 101 -15.29 -5.81 -1.66
C ALA A 101 -15.16 -7.18 -2.34
N VAL A 102 -13.99 -7.81 -2.25
CA VAL A 102 -13.78 -9.17 -2.76
C VAL A 102 -14.66 -10.19 -2.03
N LEU A 103 -14.68 -10.13 -0.70
CA LEU A 103 -15.44 -11.08 0.12
C LEU A 103 -16.96 -10.92 -0.03
N SER A 104 -17.44 -9.73 -0.35
CA SER A 104 -18.87 -9.45 -0.55
C SER A 104 -19.31 -9.46 -2.00
N ASP A 105 -18.46 -9.88 -2.93
CA ASP A 105 -18.74 -9.89 -4.38
C ASP A 105 -19.13 -8.50 -4.93
N ASP A 106 -18.55 -7.45 -4.36
CA ASP A 106 -18.88 -6.05 -4.69
C ASP A 106 -18.10 -5.54 -5.90
N VAL A 107 -18.55 -5.92 -7.08
CA VAL A 107 -17.97 -5.50 -8.36
C VAL A 107 -17.97 -3.97 -8.52
N LYS A 108 -18.99 -3.31 -8.03
CA LYS A 108 -19.14 -1.85 -8.16
C LYS A 108 -18.02 -1.09 -7.41
N THR A 109 -17.75 -1.50 -6.20
CA THR A 109 -16.64 -0.91 -5.41
C THR A 109 -15.29 -1.18 -6.06
N LEU A 110 -15.03 -2.41 -6.51
CA LEU A 110 -13.78 -2.76 -7.19
C LEU A 110 -13.58 -1.96 -8.48
N SER A 111 -14.65 -1.70 -9.21
CA SER A 111 -14.60 -0.93 -10.46
C SER A 111 -14.31 0.56 -10.26
N LYS A 112 -14.32 1.06 -9.03
CA LYS A 112 -13.87 2.43 -8.71
C LYS A 112 -12.36 2.61 -8.87
N ALA A 113 -11.60 1.53 -8.77
CA ALA A 113 -10.15 1.60 -8.94
C ALA A 113 -9.81 1.90 -10.42
N PRO A 114 -8.82 2.78 -10.68
CA PRO A 114 -8.42 3.11 -12.03
C PRO A 114 -7.98 1.87 -12.82
N GLY A 115 -8.48 1.72 -14.03
CA GLY A 115 -8.13 0.59 -14.89
C GLY A 115 -8.83 -0.73 -14.56
N ILE A 116 -9.70 -0.76 -13.55
CA ILE A 116 -10.48 -1.95 -13.19
C ILE A 116 -11.90 -1.83 -13.73
N GLY A 117 -12.17 -2.53 -14.83
CA GLY A 117 -13.51 -2.67 -15.36
C GLY A 117 -14.24 -3.83 -14.71
N LYS A 118 -15.49 -4.04 -15.13
CA LYS A 118 -16.37 -5.10 -14.62
C LYS A 118 -15.74 -6.50 -14.73
N LYS A 119 -15.13 -6.83 -15.88
CA LYS A 119 -14.49 -8.14 -16.10
C LYS A 119 -13.29 -8.36 -15.18
N THR A 120 -12.44 -7.36 -15.04
CA THR A 120 -11.28 -7.42 -14.15
C THR A 120 -11.71 -7.53 -12.69
N ALA A 121 -12.75 -6.78 -12.28
CA ALA A 121 -13.32 -6.88 -10.94
C ALA A 121 -13.84 -8.29 -10.64
N GLN A 122 -14.57 -8.89 -11.57
CA GLN A 122 -15.05 -10.27 -11.43
C GLN A 122 -13.90 -11.28 -11.33
N LYS A 123 -12.83 -11.07 -12.08
CA LYS A 123 -11.63 -11.90 -12.04
C LYS A 123 -10.89 -11.76 -10.70
N LEU A 124 -10.78 -10.55 -10.17
CA LEU A 124 -10.22 -10.31 -8.85
C LEU A 124 -10.97 -11.08 -7.78
N ILE A 125 -12.30 -11.03 -7.81
CA ILE A 125 -13.15 -11.77 -6.87
C ILE A 125 -12.90 -13.27 -7.00
N LEU A 126 -12.94 -13.80 -8.21
CA LEU A 126 -12.75 -15.22 -8.47
C LEU A 126 -11.40 -15.73 -7.96
N GLU A 127 -10.33 -15.01 -8.21
CA GLU A 127 -8.97 -15.45 -7.87
C GLU A 127 -8.56 -15.14 -6.43
N LEU A 128 -9.10 -14.09 -5.81
CA LEU A 128 -8.70 -13.66 -4.47
C LEU A 128 -9.61 -14.15 -3.35
N LYS A 129 -10.87 -14.46 -3.63
CA LYS A 129 -11.85 -14.80 -2.58
C LYS A 129 -11.39 -15.97 -1.70
N ASP A 130 -10.81 -17.01 -2.30
CA ASP A 130 -10.32 -18.18 -1.57
C ASP A 130 -9.05 -17.89 -0.74
N LYS A 131 -8.32 -16.85 -1.09
CA LYS A 131 -7.08 -16.43 -0.40
C LYS A 131 -7.36 -15.46 0.74
N LEU A 132 -8.57 -14.92 0.83
CA LEU A 132 -8.98 -13.96 1.85
C LEU A 132 -10.01 -14.59 2.76
N LYS A 133 -9.81 -14.45 4.08
CA LYS A 133 -10.74 -14.94 5.09
C LYS A 133 -11.44 -13.77 5.76
N LEU A 134 -12.75 -13.89 5.95
CA LEU A 134 -13.56 -12.84 6.57
C LEU A 134 -13.10 -12.49 7.99
N GLU A 135 -12.74 -13.50 8.77
CA GLU A 135 -12.21 -13.32 10.14
C GLU A 135 -10.92 -12.50 10.13
N ASP A 136 -9.97 -12.86 9.28
CA ASP A 136 -8.71 -12.12 9.12
C ASP A 136 -8.95 -10.68 8.65
N ALA A 137 -9.95 -10.47 7.80
CA ALA A 137 -10.32 -9.15 7.31
C ALA A 137 -10.83 -8.23 8.43
N PHE A 138 -11.67 -8.74 9.32
CA PHE A 138 -12.16 -8.00 10.48
C PHE A 138 -11.04 -7.72 11.48
N GLU A 139 -10.19 -8.70 11.77
CA GLU A 139 -9.05 -8.51 12.67
C GLU A 139 -8.09 -7.42 12.16
N LYS A 140 -7.76 -7.46 10.89
CA LYS A 140 -6.88 -6.45 10.27
C LYS A 140 -7.51 -5.07 10.27
N LYS A 141 -8.80 -4.97 9.99
CA LYS A 141 -9.52 -3.70 10.05
C LYS A 141 -9.49 -3.10 11.45
N LEU A 142 -9.77 -3.90 12.47
CA LEU A 142 -9.72 -3.47 13.86
C LEU A 142 -8.31 -3.02 14.26
N ALA A 143 -7.28 -3.74 13.84
CA ALA A 143 -5.89 -3.37 14.10
C ALA A 143 -5.55 -2.02 13.46
N HIS A 144 -5.94 -1.78 12.22
CA HIS A 144 -5.71 -0.51 11.53
C HIS A 144 -6.44 0.67 12.21
N GLU A 145 -7.66 0.45 12.66
CA GLU A 145 -8.42 1.46 13.39
C GLU A 145 -7.77 1.80 14.73
N GLN A 146 -7.24 0.80 15.44
CA GLN A 146 -6.52 0.99 16.68
C GLN A 146 -5.21 1.74 16.49
N GLU A 147 -4.43 1.40 15.48
CA GLU A 147 -3.19 2.11 15.12
C GLU A 147 -3.47 3.57 14.78
N ALA A 148 -4.50 3.84 13.99
CA ALA A 148 -4.90 5.18 13.62
C ALA A 148 -5.35 6.00 14.88
N ALA A 149 -6.09 5.37 15.79
CA ALA A 149 -6.51 6.00 17.03
C ALA A 149 -5.32 6.31 17.96
N VAL A 150 -4.34 5.42 18.04
CA VAL A 150 -3.11 5.64 18.84
C VAL A 150 -2.30 6.80 18.24
N LEU A 151 -2.14 6.85 16.93
CA LEU A 151 -1.43 7.95 16.25
C LEU A 151 -2.15 9.29 16.48
N ALA A 152 -3.46 9.33 16.33
CA ALA A 152 -4.25 10.53 16.60
C ALA A 152 -4.15 10.98 18.07
N GLY A 153 -4.14 10.03 19.02
CA GLY A 153 -3.94 10.29 20.44
C GLY A 153 -2.55 10.83 20.77
N ALA A 154 -1.53 10.31 20.10
CA ALA A 154 -0.14 10.78 20.25
C ALA A 154 0.02 12.21 19.73
N ASP A 155 -0.54 12.53 18.58
CA ASP A 155 -0.52 13.87 17.99
C ASP A 155 -1.20 14.88 18.93
N PHE A 156 -2.31 14.50 19.51
CA PHE A 156 -3.04 15.34 20.47
C PHE A 156 -2.26 15.57 21.76
N HIS A 157 -1.53 14.55 22.25
CA HIS A 157 -0.71 14.63 23.45
C HIS A 157 0.50 15.55 23.24
N ASP A 158 1.18 15.43 22.09
CA ASP A 158 2.29 16.30 21.70
C ASP A 158 1.84 17.76 21.55
N GLY A 159 0.69 18.01 20.96
CA GLY A 159 0.10 19.34 20.83
C GLY A 159 -0.22 20.00 22.18
N ARG A 160 -0.53 19.23 23.22
CA ARG A 160 -0.73 19.75 24.59
C ARG A 160 0.56 20.08 25.30
N GLN A 161 1.68 19.40 24.99
CA GLN A 161 2.99 19.67 25.62
C GLN A 161 3.64 20.94 25.08
N GLU A 162 3.32 21.35 23.86
CA GLU A 162 3.81 22.57 23.24
C GLU A 162 3.05 23.83 23.67
N ALA A 163 1.89 23.66 24.26
CA ALA A 163 1.06 24.74 24.79
C ALA A 163 1.39 25.05 26.26
#